data_c31f85ad6d2ca8b84c67675d358f810d
#
_entry.id   c31f85ad6d2ca8b84c67675d358f810d
#
_cell.length_a   1.000
_cell.length_b   1.000
_cell.length_c   1.000
_cell.angle_alpha   90.00
_cell.angle_beta   90.00
_cell.angle_gamma   90.00
#
_symmetry.space_group_name_H-M   'P 1'
#
loop_
_entity.id
_entity.type
_entity.pdbx_description
1 polymer ?
#
loop_
_entity_poly.entity_id
_entity_poly.type
_entity_poly.pdbx_seq_one_letter_code
_entity_poly.pdbx_strand_id
1 'polypeptide(L)'
;FDNGQAQALRVDPADGRVLGGYEPSLLPRWVKNLHRSLLLGDAGRMTAAVVALAMLVLSVSGLVLLLRRMGGWRQLAGPVRGTLAQRLHVLAGRVILLVLAVSAAAALVMSAATFGLLPLDAVAEPDVASVQGSQAALRADQLPLLQELRVQDLRKLNLPAADDPQDTWRVTTAQGQGWVDRYSGQTLAWQDATAAQRVHDWALLLHTGEGAWVWALVLGIMGASIPLFWTTGVVLWWQARRSRPRMANNSPLAQADSLVFVASEGGTTWGFAQALHAALVATGQRVHTTALEHWRVPPTARQVYVLAATYGDGQPPAHAARALDAITRQPVTGAQVTVLGFGDRQFPAFCAYAEALEQALCAQGWPTLLPLERIHQQSAQEFARWGRALSQALGLRLQIDYQPRLPRTVALTLAARQDFPGGAGEPAAILRFALPARGLPRFAAGDLIGIVAPGQAVPRYYSLASGTRDGFVEICVRRMPGGVCSNHLHALQPGDTGQPFSRPSPASGLPADHTPVLPVAAGTGEAPLAGFIRN
;
A
#
# COMPACT_ATOMS: atom_id res chain seq x y z
N PHE A 1 -25.11 -40.85 28.10
CA PHE A 1 -24.80 -41.67 26.95
C PHE A 1 -25.89 -42.76 26.84
N ASP A 2 -26.72 -42.72 25.81
CA ASP A 2 -27.62 -43.82 25.51
C ASP A 2 -26.90 -44.71 24.52
N ASN A 3 -26.71 -45.97 24.84
CA ASN A 3 -25.98 -46.96 23.99
C ASN A 3 -24.54 -46.58 23.60
N GLY A 4 -23.79 -45.84 24.45
CA GLY A 4 -22.39 -45.46 24.21
C GLY A 4 -22.20 -44.35 23.16
N GLN A 5 -23.26 -43.76 22.61
CA GLN A 5 -23.16 -42.61 21.70
C GLN A 5 -23.30 -41.28 22.45
N ALA A 6 -22.40 -40.33 22.20
CA ALA A 6 -22.47 -38.99 22.74
C ALA A 6 -23.63 -38.24 22.11
N GLN A 7 -24.58 -37.77 22.89
CA GLN A 7 -25.68 -36.91 22.46
C GLN A 7 -25.43 -35.48 22.96
N ALA A 8 -25.61 -34.51 22.07
CA ALA A 8 -25.62 -33.11 22.42
C ALA A 8 -27.08 -32.65 22.63
N LEU A 9 -27.36 -32.07 23.78
CA LEU A 9 -28.70 -31.61 24.15
C LEU A 9 -28.69 -30.11 24.41
N ARG A 10 -29.82 -29.44 24.11
CA ARG A 10 -30.09 -28.09 24.57
C ARG A 10 -30.77 -28.18 25.93
N VAL A 11 -30.23 -27.46 26.89
CA VAL A 11 -30.76 -27.42 28.24
C VAL A 11 -31.10 -25.98 28.59
N ASP A 12 -32.25 -25.75 29.23
CA ASP A 12 -32.64 -24.45 29.74
C ASP A 12 -31.72 -24.10 30.94
N PRO A 13 -30.98 -22.95 30.85
CA PRO A 13 -30.06 -22.60 31.95
C PRO A 13 -30.75 -22.23 33.24
N ALA A 14 -32.05 -21.93 33.25
CA ALA A 14 -32.79 -21.52 34.42
C ALA A 14 -33.27 -22.70 35.29
N ASP A 15 -33.68 -23.82 34.68
CA ASP A 15 -34.28 -24.96 35.40
C ASP A 15 -33.62 -26.32 35.04
N GLY A 16 -32.66 -26.33 34.12
CA GLY A 16 -31.97 -27.55 33.66
C GLY A 16 -32.82 -28.46 32.77
N ARG A 17 -34.00 -28.03 32.33
CA ARG A 17 -34.89 -28.84 31.48
C ARG A 17 -34.31 -29.04 30.10
N VAL A 18 -34.34 -30.29 29.62
CA VAL A 18 -33.92 -30.62 28.24
C VAL A 18 -34.94 -30.07 27.26
N LEU A 19 -34.48 -29.15 26.39
CA LEU A 19 -35.26 -28.51 25.35
C LEU A 19 -35.26 -29.29 24.02
N GLY A 20 -34.39 -30.30 23.89
CA GLY A 20 -34.27 -31.15 22.72
C GLY A 20 -32.83 -31.42 22.31
N GLY A 21 -32.65 -32.21 21.23
CA GLY A 21 -31.31 -32.48 20.68
C GLY A 21 -30.66 -31.22 20.10
N TYR A 22 -29.35 -31.11 20.24
CA TYR A 22 -28.55 -30.06 19.60
C TYR A 22 -27.83 -30.61 18.38
N GLU A 23 -28.26 -30.19 17.20
CA GLU A 23 -27.53 -30.42 15.96
C GLU A 23 -26.93 -29.09 15.51
N PRO A 24 -25.58 -28.97 15.44
CA PRO A 24 -24.96 -27.77 14.88
C PRO A 24 -25.36 -27.60 13.42
N SER A 25 -25.78 -26.40 13.01
CA SER A 25 -26.17 -26.14 11.63
C SER A 25 -24.99 -26.44 10.68
N LEU A 26 -25.31 -27.02 9.52
CA LEU A 26 -24.30 -27.52 8.57
C LEU A 26 -23.41 -26.37 8.04
N LEU A 27 -23.98 -25.21 7.76
CA LEU A 27 -23.25 -24.08 7.15
C LEU A 27 -22.13 -23.51 8.04
N PRO A 28 -22.35 -23.13 9.31
CA PRO A 28 -21.27 -22.70 10.18
C PRO A 28 -20.19 -23.76 10.39
N ARG A 29 -20.58 -25.02 10.49
CA ARG A 29 -19.65 -26.15 10.60
C ARG A 29 -18.78 -26.28 9.35
N TRP A 30 -19.36 -26.18 8.17
CA TRP A 30 -18.65 -26.20 6.90
C TRP A 30 -17.69 -25.02 6.76
N VAL A 31 -18.14 -23.79 7.04
CA VAL A 31 -17.29 -22.59 7.01
C VAL A 31 -16.12 -22.69 7.99
N LYS A 32 -16.37 -23.18 9.22
CA LYS A 32 -15.33 -23.41 10.22
C LYS A 32 -14.28 -24.42 9.73
N ASN A 33 -14.71 -25.54 9.14
CA ASN A 33 -13.82 -26.57 8.62
C ASN A 33 -13.05 -26.08 7.40
N LEU A 34 -13.70 -25.32 6.51
CA LEU A 34 -13.03 -24.68 5.38
C LEU A 34 -11.93 -23.74 5.87
N HIS A 35 -12.23 -22.87 6.83
CA HIS A 35 -11.25 -21.92 7.39
C HIS A 35 -10.10 -22.64 8.10
N ARG A 36 -10.40 -23.65 8.90
CA ARG A 36 -9.41 -24.32 9.75
C ARG A 36 -8.52 -25.30 8.99
N SER A 37 -9.07 -25.98 7.98
CA SER A 37 -8.38 -27.11 7.33
C SER A 37 -8.61 -27.21 5.82
N LEU A 38 -9.18 -26.20 5.19
CA LEU A 38 -9.53 -26.21 3.75
C LEU A 38 -10.30 -27.48 3.32
N LEU A 39 -10.98 -28.13 4.26
CA LEU A 39 -11.65 -29.45 4.09
C LEU A 39 -10.70 -30.60 3.73
N LEU A 40 -9.39 -30.44 3.91
CA LEU A 40 -8.32 -31.40 3.51
C LEU A 40 -7.63 -32.07 4.72
N GLY A 41 -8.29 -32.08 5.89
CA GLY A 41 -7.72 -32.70 7.10
C GLY A 41 -6.38 -32.05 7.52
N ASP A 42 -5.39 -32.87 7.84
CA ASP A 42 -4.10 -32.40 8.36
C ASP A 42 -3.26 -31.67 7.31
N ALA A 43 -3.33 -32.09 6.03
CA ALA A 43 -2.68 -31.36 4.94
C ALA A 43 -3.24 -29.93 4.81
N GLY A 44 -4.55 -29.77 4.98
CA GLY A 44 -5.19 -28.48 4.98
C GLY A 44 -4.82 -27.63 6.21
N ARG A 45 -4.68 -28.23 7.40
CA ARG A 45 -4.20 -27.53 8.61
C ARG A 45 -2.77 -27.03 8.45
N MET A 46 -1.88 -27.84 7.86
CA MET A 46 -0.51 -27.43 7.54
C MET A 46 -0.50 -26.27 6.54
N THR A 47 -1.31 -26.36 5.48
CA THR A 47 -1.48 -25.27 4.51
C THR A 47 -1.97 -23.99 5.17
N ALA A 48 -2.94 -24.06 6.07
CA ALA A 48 -3.44 -22.91 6.81
C ALA A 48 -2.35 -22.27 7.68
N ALA A 49 -1.48 -23.08 8.33
CA ALA A 49 -0.34 -22.59 9.10
C ALA A 49 0.68 -21.85 8.21
N VAL A 50 1.01 -22.39 7.04
CA VAL A 50 1.90 -21.73 6.07
C VAL A 50 1.30 -20.40 5.58
N VAL A 51 0.00 -20.38 5.29
CA VAL A 51 -0.71 -19.16 4.90
C VAL A 51 -0.70 -18.13 6.04
N ALA A 52 -0.92 -18.54 7.30
CA ALA A 52 -0.85 -17.65 8.46
C ALA A 52 0.56 -17.04 8.61
N LEU A 53 1.62 -17.83 8.41
CA LEU A 53 2.99 -17.32 8.41
C LEU A 53 3.23 -16.30 7.29
N ALA A 54 2.78 -16.60 6.07
CA ALA A 54 2.87 -15.67 4.95
C ALA A 54 2.10 -14.37 5.23
N MET A 55 0.90 -14.46 5.80
CA MET A 55 0.10 -13.30 6.20
C MET A 55 0.79 -12.45 7.28
N LEU A 56 1.44 -13.08 8.27
CA LEU A 56 2.21 -12.36 9.29
C LEU A 56 3.37 -11.59 8.65
N VAL A 57 4.16 -12.24 7.79
CA VAL A 57 5.28 -11.62 7.08
C VAL A 57 4.80 -10.46 6.19
N LEU A 58 3.71 -10.64 5.45
CA LEU A 58 3.11 -9.60 4.61
C LEU A 58 2.56 -8.43 5.44
N SER A 59 1.94 -8.70 6.59
CA SER A 59 1.40 -7.65 7.46
C SER A 59 2.52 -6.82 8.08
N VAL A 60 3.57 -7.44 8.58
CA VAL A 60 4.73 -6.75 9.16
C VAL A 60 5.47 -5.94 8.09
N SER A 61 5.77 -6.55 6.94
CA SER A 61 6.43 -5.85 5.83
C SER A 61 5.56 -4.72 5.27
N GLY A 62 4.25 -4.93 5.16
CA GLY A 62 3.27 -3.93 4.75
C GLY A 62 3.23 -2.74 5.70
N LEU A 63 3.27 -2.99 7.02
CA LEU A 63 3.34 -1.93 8.03
C LEU A 63 4.64 -1.13 7.92
N VAL A 64 5.78 -1.79 7.77
CA VAL A 64 7.08 -1.13 7.58
C VAL A 64 7.08 -0.25 6.32
N LEU A 65 6.56 -0.78 5.20
CA LEU A 65 6.46 -0.03 3.94
C LEU A 65 5.50 1.16 4.07
N LEU A 66 4.36 0.97 4.78
CA LEU A 66 3.40 2.05 5.04
C LEU A 66 4.05 3.18 5.85
N LEU A 67 4.76 2.83 6.92
CA LEU A 67 5.47 3.80 7.76
C LEU A 67 6.53 4.57 6.98
N ARG A 68 7.35 3.88 6.19
CA ARG A 68 8.35 4.52 5.33
C ARG A 68 7.70 5.45 4.31
N ARG A 69 6.64 5.01 3.64
CA ARG A 69 5.93 5.80 2.64
C ARG A 69 5.25 7.05 3.21
N MET A 70 4.79 6.98 4.44
CA MET A 70 4.11 8.10 5.12
C MET A 70 5.09 9.06 5.82
N GLY A 71 6.39 8.73 5.90
CA GLY A 71 7.36 9.57 6.62
C GLY A 71 7.36 9.36 8.14
N GLY A 72 6.93 8.16 8.61
CA GLY A 72 6.96 7.75 10.01
C GLY A 72 5.59 7.73 10.71
N TRP A 73 5.60 7.35 11.98
CA TRP A 73 4.39 7.16 12.81
C TRP A 73 3.53 8.42 12.95
N ARG A 74 4.16 9.60 13.06
CA ARG A 74 3.45 10.88 13.24
C ARG A 74 2.66 11.29 12.01
N GLN A 75 3.06 10.84 10.82
CA GLN A 75 2.40 11.17 9.55
C GLN A 75 1.42 10.09 9.08
N LEU A 76 1.24 9.02 9.88
CA LEU A 76 0.33 7.93 9.52
C LEU A 76 -1.11 8.40 9.27
N ALA A 77 -1.57 9.43 9.99
CA ALA A 77 -2.89 10.02 9.82
C ALA A 77 -3.00 11.03 8.66
N GLY A 78 -1.88 11.36 7.99
CA GLY A 78 -1.83 12.35 6.91
C GLY A 78 -2.69 11.98 5.70
N PRO A 79 -3.00 12.93 4.80
CA PRO A 79 -3.84 12.69 3.63
C PRO A 79 -3.23 11.69 2.67
N VAL A 80 -4.02 10.71 2.20
CA VAL A 80 -3.60 9.74 1.20
C VAL A 80 -3.92 10.26 -0.20
N ARG A 81 -2.90 10.38 -1.03
CA ARG A 81 -3.01 10.83 -2.43
C ARG A 81 -2.86 9.63 -3.38
N GLY A 82 -3.43 9.75 -4.58
CA GLY A 82 -3.35 8.74 -5.63
C GLY A 82 -4.71 8.27 -6.13
N THR A 83 -4.73 7.19 -6.92
CA THR A 83 -5.95 6.58 -7.47
C THR A 83 -6.85 6.06 -6.35
N LEU A 84 -8.14 5.85 -6.65
CA LEU A 84 -9.08 5.31 -5.66
C LEU A 84 -8.58 3.99 -5.05
N ALA A 85 -8.06 3.08 -5.88
CA ALA A 85 -7.49 1.82 -5.42
C ALA A 85 -6.32 2.01 -4.45
N GLN A 86 -5.39 2.95 -4.74
CA GLN A 86 -4.28 3.29 -3.85
C GLN A 86 -4.78 3.87 -2.52
N ARG A 87 -5.75 4.79 -2.57
CA ARG A 87 -6.32 5.40 -1.38
C ARG A 87 -7.01 4.37 -0.49
N LEU A 88 -7.86 3.53 -1.06
CA LEU A 88 -8.56 2.47 -0.33
C LEU A 88 -7.58 1.46 0.27
N HIS A 89 -6.58 1.01 -0.49
CA HIS A 89 -5.57 0.08 -0.02
C HIS A 89 -4.78 0.63 1.18
N VAL A 90 -4.34 1.89 1.10
CA VAL A 90 -3.58 2.54 2.18
C VAL A 90 -4.47 2.82 3.39
N LEU A 91 -5.72 3.31 3.20
CA LEU A 91 -6.64 3.59 4.32
C LEU A 91 -7.01 2.31 5.07
N ALA A 92 -7.34 1.24 4.35
CA ALA A 92 -7.60 -0.06 4.95
C ALA A 92 -6.35 -0.57 5.69
N GLY A 93 -5.15 -0.44 5.10
CA GLY A 93 -3.88 -0.83 5.72
C GLY A 93 -3.61 -0.14 7.04
N ARG A 94 -3.89 1.15 7.16
CA ARG A 94 -3.70 1.91 8.40
C ARG A 94 -4.45 1.33 9.59
N VAL A 95 -5.65 0.83 9.36
CA VAL A 95 -6.56 0.36 10.42
C VAL A 95 -6.32 -1.11 10.74
N ILE A 96 -5.99 -1.92 9.74
CA ILE A 96 -6.17 -3.37 9.80
C ILE A 96 -4.85 -4.14 9.92
N LEU A 97 -3.73 -3.61 9.41
CA LEU A 97 -2.47 -4.37 9.36
C LEU A 97 -2.00 -4.87 10.73
N LEU A 98 -2.17 -4.07 11.79
CA LEU A 98 -1.79 -4.48 13.14
C LEU A 98 -2.68 -5.61 13.65
N VAL A 99 -4.00 -5.48 13.49
CA VAL A 99 -4.99 -6.51 13.89
C VAL A 99 -4.73 -7.81 13.13
N LEU A 100 -4.45 -7.70 11.82
CA LEU A 100 -4.13 -8.85 10.97
C LEU A 100 -2.83 -9.55 11.42
N ALA A 101 -1.79 -8.79 11.79
CA ALA A 101 -0.54 -9.36 12.30
C ALA A 101 -0.76 -10.11 13.62
N VAL A 102 -1.53 -9.51 14.55
CA VAL A 102 -1.89 -10.15 15.85
C VAL A 102 -2.69 -11.43 15.60
N SER A 103 -3.72 -11.39 14.76
CA SER A 103 -4.54 -12.54 14.44
C SER A 103 -3.75 -13.65 13.74
N ALA A 104 -2.84 -13.32 12.83
CA ALA A 104 -1.97 -14.27 12.15
C ALA A 104 -0.96 -14.92 13.12
N ALA A 105 -0.37 -14.15 14.05
CA ALA A 105 0.51 -14.67 15.07
C ALA A 105 -0.25 -15.63 16.01
N ALA A 106 -1.46 -15.26 16.43
CA ALA A 106 -2.32 -16.12 17.24
C ALA A 106 -2.69 -17.43 16.52
N ALA A 107 -2.99 -17.36 15.21
CA ALA A 107 -3.24 -18.54 14.37
C ALA A 107 -2.02 -19.50 14.34
N LEU A 108 -0.79 -18.96 14.29
CA LEU A 108 0.43 -19.78 14.35
C LEU A 108 0.60 -20.49 15.70
N VAL A 109 0.30 -19.81 16.82
CA VAL A 109 0.32 -20.44 18.15
C VAL A 109 -0.70 -21.58 18.22
N MET A 110 -1.93 -21.36 17.71
CA MET A 110 -2.96 -22.40 17.67
C MET A 110 -2.56 -23.57 16.75
N SER A 111 -1.87 -23.29 15.64
CA SER A 111 -1.34 -24.31 14.74
C SER A 111 -0.21 -25.11 15.43
N ALA A 112 0.68 -24.45 16.17
CA ALA A 112 1.73 -25.10 16.93
C ALA A 112 1.14 -26.06 17.98
N ALA A 113 0.07 -25.66 18.67
CA ALA A 113 -0.66 -26.51 19.60
C ALA A 113 -1.30 -27.70 18.87
N THR A 114 -1.90 -27.49 17.70
CA THR A 114 -2.53 -28.54 16.90
C THR A 114 -1.54 -29.62 16.45
N PHE A 115 -0.28 -29.24 16.19
CA PHE A 115 0.77 -30.17 15.75
C PHE A 115 1.67 -30.65 16.90
N GLY A 116 1.29 -30.42 18.18
CA GLY A 116 2.03 -30.86 19.34
C GLY A 116 3.36 -30.14 19.60
N LEU A 117 3.62 -29.02 18.86
CA LEU A 117 4.81 -28.18 19.10
C LEU A 117 4.67 -27.31 20.37
N LEU A 118 3.43 -27.08 20.80
CA LEU A 118 3.09 -26.45 22.08
C LEU A 118 2.43 -27.52 22.94
N PRO A 119 3.10 -28.01 23.99
CA PRO A 119 2.57 -29.09 24.83
C PRO A 119 1.41 -28.57 25.69
N LEU A 120 0.18 -28.85 25.30
CA LEU A 120 -1.03 -28.50 26.06
C LEU A 120 -1.38 -29.55 27.11
N ASP A 121 -1.02 -30.82 26.85
CA ASP A 121 -1.38 -31.99 27.68
C ASP A 121 -0.24 -32.44 28.62
N ALA A 122 0.76 -31.57 28.84
CA ALA A 122 2.01 -31.94 29.52
C ALA A 122 1.89 -32.19 31.03
N VAL A 123 0.68 -32.11 31.57
CA VAL A 123 0.49 -32.30 33.03
C VAL A 123 -0.17 -33.62 33.26
N ALA A 124 0.55 -34.52 33.90
CA ALA A 124 0.01 -35.83 34.30
C ALA A 124 -1.24 -35.62 35.18
N GLU A 125 -2.28 -36.35 34.87
CA GLU A 125 -3.49 -36.35 35.68
C GLU A 125 -3.14 -36.84 37.08
N PRO A 126 -3.49 -36.11 38.13
CA PRO A 126 -3.18 -36.57 39.48
C PRO A 126 -3.95 -37.87 39.78
N ASP A 127 -3.29 -38.79 40.45
CA ASP A 127 -3.90 -40.03 40.89
C ASP A 127 -4.79 -39.72 42.12
N VAL A 128 -6.03 -39.31 41.82
CA VAL A 128 -7.03 -38.98 42.82
C VAL A 128 -8.31 -39.78 42.56
N ALA A 129 -8.89 -40.28 43.62
CA ALA A 129 -10.15 -41.01 43.58
C ALA A 129 -11.09 -40.47 44.65
N SER A 130 -12.39 -40.49 44.36
CA SER A 130 -13.42 -40.17 45.35
C SER A 130 -13.39 -41.16 46.50
N VAL A 131 -13.53 -40.64 47.70
CA VAL A 131 -13.61 -41.48 48.93
C VAL A 131 -15.03 -42.02 49.03
N GLN A 132 -15.19 -43.33 48.98
CA GLN A 132 -16.50 -43.97 49.19
C GLN A 132 -17.09 -43.56 50.52
N GLY A 133 -18.24 -42.87 50.51
CA GLY A 133 -18.99 -42.47 51.67
C GLY A 133 -20.33 -43.20 51.77
N SER A 134 -20.92 -43.20 52.94
CA SER A 134 -22.29 -43.68 53.15
C SER A 134 -23.38 -42.71 52.65
N GLN A 135 -22.99 -41.57 52.08
CA GLN A 135 -23.85 -40.53 51.60
C GLN A 135 -24.09 -40.66 50.10
N ALA A 136 -25.22 -40.14 49.61
CA ALA A 136 -25.50 -40.05 48.19
C ALA A 136 -24.52 -39.08 47.52
N ALA A 137 -24.14 -39.35 46.25
CA ALA A 137 -23.29 -38.45 45.45
C ALA A 137 -23.92 -37.06 45.34
N LEU A 138 -23.10 -36.04 45.53
CA LEU A 138 -23.50 -34.64 45.42
C LEU A 138 -23.83 -34.28 43.96
N ARG A 139 -24.82 -33.42 43.82
CA ARG A 139 -25.15 -32.81 42.53
C ARG A 139 -24.22 -31.61 42.25
N ALA A 140 -24.11 -31.19 41.01
CA ALA A 140 -23.26 -30.07 40.63
C ALA A 140 -23.58 -28.78 41.41
N ASP A 141 -24.85 -28.51 41.67
CA ASP A 141 -25.33 -27.35 42.44
C ASP A 141 -24.95 -27.39 43.94
N GLN A 142 -24.54 -28.52 44.43
CA GLN A 142 -24.13 -28.75 45.82
C GLN A 142 -22.63 -28.70 46.03
N LEU A 143 -21.85 -28.59 44.94
CA LEU A 143 -20.38 -28.55 45.05
C LEU A 143 -19.90 -27.16 45.50
N PRO A 144 -19.19 -27.03 46.64
CA PRO A 144 -18.72 -25.74 47.13
C PRO A 144 -17.89 -24.97 46.11
N LEU A 145 -17.00 -25.66 45.39
CA LEU A 145 -16.18 -25.06 44.36
C LEU A 145 -17.01 -24.40 43.24
N LEU A 146 -18.13 -25.00 42.83
CA LEU A 146 -19.00 -24.44 41.78
C LEU A 146 -19.89 -23.32 42.31
N GLN A 147 -20.24 -23.30 43.59
CA GLN A 147 -21.00 -22.21 44.21
C GLN A 147 -20.19 -20.92 44.33
N GLU A 148 -18.86 -21.02 44.46
CA GLU A 148 -17.93 -19.88 44.49
C GLU A 148 -17.54 -19.39 43.10
N LEU A 149 -17.61 -20.26 42.07
CA LEU A 149 -17.23 -19.94 40.70
C LEU A 149 -18.33 -19.16 39.98
N ARG A 150 -17.93 -18.09 39.28
CA ARG A 150 -18.84 -17.45 38.31
C ARG A 150 -18.99 -18.33 37.08
N VAL A 151 -20.20 -18.41 36.53
CA VAL A 151 -20.49 -19.21 35.31
C VAL A 151 -19.58 -18.84 34.14
N GLN A 152 -19.19 -17.56 34.02
CA GLN A 152 -18.26 -17.07 32.99
C GLN A 152 -16.83 -17.59 33.13
N ASP A 153 -16.42 -18.01 34.35
CA ASP A 153 -15.07 -18.52 34.65
C ASP A 153 -15.00 -20.04 34.43
N LEU A 154 -16.15 -20.73 34.42
CA LEU A 154 -16.26 -22.16 34.15
C LEU A 154 -16.10 -22.42 32.66
N ARG A 155 -15.10 -23.19 32.27
CA ARG A 155 -14.87 -23.58 30.87
C ARG A 155 -15.40 -24.96 30.55
N LYS A 156 -15.23 -25.90 31.45
CA LYS A 156 -15.66 -27.29 31.29
C LYS A 156 -15.99 -27.89 32.62
N LEU A 157 -17.05 -28.67 32.67
CA LEU A 157 -17.44 -29.50 33.80
C LEU A 157 -17.62 -30.92 33.31
N ASN A 158 -16.79 -31.86 33.78
CA ASN A 158 -16.97 -33.28 33.55
C ASN A 158 -17.66 -33.87 34.77
N LEU A 159 -18.72 -34.61 34.52
CA LEU A 159 -19.43 -35.36 35.56
C LEU A 159 -18.72 -36.69 35.78
N PRO A 160 -18.70 -37.18 37.05
CA PRO A 160 -18.19 -38.50 37.33
C PRO A 160 -19.01 -39.58 36.59
N ALA A 161 -18.34 -40.64 36.17
CA ALA A 161 -19.00 -41.78 35.54
C ALA A 161 -19.97 -42.43 36.53
N ALA A 162 -21.14 -42.84 36.02
CA ALA A 162 -22.20 -43.41 36.87
C ALA A 162 -21.83 -44.81 37.39
N ASP A 163 -21.03 -45.53 36.60
CA ASP A 163 -20.59 -46.91 36.83
C ASP A 163 -19.25 -46.99 37.61
N ASP A 164 -18.55 -45.88 37.82
CA ASP A 164 -17.33 -45.82 38.62
C ASP A 164 -17.53 -44.99 39.90
N PRO A 165 -17.68 -45.63 41.06
CA PRO A 165 -17.85 -44.93 42.35
C PRO A 165 -16.62 -44.09 42.79
N GLN A 166 -15.46 -44.36 42.24
CA GLN A 166 -14.22 -43.65 42.55
C GLN A 166 -13.94 -42.46 41.64
N ASP A 167 -14.70 -42.32 40.54
CA ASP A 167 -14.52 -41.19 39.64
C ASP A 167 -14.91 -39.85 40.30
N THR A 168 -14.26 -38.77 39.85
CA THR A 168 -14.33 -37.44 40.44
C THR A 168 -15.01 -36.45 39.50
N TRP A 169 -15.58 -35.39 40.08
CA TRP A 169 -15.91 -34.22 39.29
C TRP A 169 -14.63 -33.54 38.79
N ARG A 170 -14.59 -33.13 37.54
CA ARG A 170 -13.48 -32.36 37.00
C ARG A 170 -13.96 -30.99 36.53
N VAL A 171 -13.45 -29.95 37.20
CA VAL A 171 -13.80 -28.55 36.97
C VAL A 171 -12.64 -27.86 36.28
N THR A 172 -12.83 -27.36 35.05
CA THR A 172 -11.80 -26.63 34.30
C THR A 172 -12.17 -25.15 34.22
N THR A 173 -11.23 -24.29 34.60
CA THR A 173 -11.32 -22.82 34.52
C THR A 173 -10.17 -22.24 33.71
N ALA A 174 -10.10 -20.91 33.56
CA ALA A 174 -8.94 -20.23 32.94
C ALA A 174 -7.68 -20.31 33.82
N GLN A 175 -7.83 -20.49 35.15
CA GLN A 175 -6.74 -20.56 36.12
C GLN A 175 -6.15 -21.96 36.22
N GLY A 176 -6.97 -23.00 36.01
CA GLY A 176 -6.52 -24.38 36.17
C GLY A 176 -7.65 -25.38 36.11
N GLN A 177 -7.35 -26.57 36.59
CA GLN A 177 -8.27 -27.71 36.63
C GLN A 177 -8.31 -28.28 38.03
N GLY A 178 -9.51 -28.51 38.57
CA GLY A 178 -9.74 -29.11 39.90
C GLY A 178 -10.42 -30.47 39.80
N TRP A 179 -10.02 -31.41 40.62
CA TRP A 179 -10.67 -32.69 40.86
C TRP A 179 -11.39 -32.65 42.21
N VAL A 180 -12.68 -32.88 42.19
CA VAL A 180 -13.55 -32.72 43.33
C VAL A 180 -14.21 -34.04 43.69
N ASP A 181 -14.16 -34.41 44.95
CA ASP A 181 -14.78 -35.61 45.46
C ASP A 181 -16.30 -35.60 45.28
N ARG A 182 -16.85 -36.68 44.73
CA ARG A 182 -18.27 -36.75 44.40
C ARG A 182 -19.21 -36.86 45.60
N TYR A 183 -18.72 -37.25 46.78
CA TYR A 183 -19.53 -37.45 47.97
C TYR A 183 -19.38 -36.28 48.97
N SER A 184 -18.16 -35.84 49.22
CA SER A 184 -17.89 -34.74 50.16
C SER A 184 -17.88 -33.35 49.54
N GLY A 185 -17.68 -33.26 48.22
CA GLY A 185 -17.52 -31.99 47.52
C GLY A 185 -16.18 -31.30 47.81
N GLN A 186 -15.23 -31.98 48.47
CA GLN A 186 -13.91 -31.43 48.75
C GLN A 186 -13.04 -31.45 47.48
N THR A 187 -12.23 -30.42 47.25
CA THR A 187 -11.23 -30.39 46.18
C THR A 187 -10.08 -31.31 46.57
N LEU A 188 -9.93 -32.44 45.88
CA LEU A 188 -8.90 -33.44 46.11
C LEU A 188 -7.54 -32.99 45.57
N ALA A 189 -7.55 -32.36 44.43
CA ALA A 189 -6.36 -31.79 43.82
C ALA A 189 -6.73 -30.56 42.96
N TRP A 190 -5.81 -29.62 42.88
CA TRP A 190 -5.89 -28.48 41.99
C TRP A 190 -4.60 -28.37 41.19
N GLN A 191 -4.71 -28.10 39.91
CA GLN A 191 -3.59 -27.97 39.00
C GLN A 191 -3.70 -26.67 38.24
N ASP A 192 -2.75 -25.77 38.46
CA ASP A 192 -2.72 -24.50 37.80
C ASP A 192 -2.47 -24.65 36.29
N ALA A 193 -3.09 -23.81 35.51
CA ALA A 193 -2.86 -23.76 34.05
C ALA A 193 -1.38 -23.51 33.75
N THR A 194 -0.82 -24.32 32.87
CA THR A 194 0.57 -24.16 32.42
C THR A 194 0.76 -22.86 31.63
N ALA A 195 2.00 -22.41 31.50
CA ALA A 195 2.30 -21.25 30.62
C ALA A 195 1.86 -21.50 29.18
N ALA A 196 2.02 -22.73 28.67
CA ALA A 196 1.57 -23.13 27.34
C ALA A 196 0.05 -23.02 27.17
N GLN A 197 -0.71 -23.51 28.18
CA GLN A 197 -2.18 -23.38 28.18
C GLN A 197 -2.61 -21.91 28.19
N ARG A 198 -2.01 -21.06 29.04
CA ARG A 198 -2.30 -19.62 29.07
C ARG A 198 -2.00 -18.92 27.73
N VAL A 199 -0.87 -19.23 27.11
CA VAL A 199 -0.51 -18.70 25.78
C VAL A 199 -1.52 -19.15 24.72
N HIS A 200 -1.94 -20.41 24.74
CA HIS A 200 -2.96 -20.92 23.84
C HIS A 200 -4.32 -20.23 24.05
N ASP A 201 -4.74 -20.02 25.29
CA ASP A 201 -6.00 -19.35 25.61
C ASP A 201 -6.02 -17.89 25.15
N TRP A 202 -4.91 -17.18 25.33
CA TRP A 202 -4.74 -15.83 24.79
C TRP A 202 -4.76 -15.83 23.25
N ALA A 203 -4.10 -16.81 22.63
CA ALA A 203 -4.12 -16.93 21.18
C ALA A 203 -5.54 -17.22 20.66
N LEU A 204 -6.30 -18.08 21.34
CA LEU A 204 -7.69 -18.37 21.01
C LEU A 204 -8.55 -17.11 21.09
N LEU A 205 -8.47 -16.35 22.20
CA LEU A 205 -9.19 -15.08 22.36
C LEU A 205 -8.82 -14.07 21.29
N LEU A 206 -7.52 -13.88 21.02
CA LEU A 206 -7.03 -12.93 20.02
C LEU A 206 -7.43 -13.32 18.60
N HIS A 207 -7.57 -14.61 18.31
CA HIS A 207 -7.94 -15.08 16.97
C HIS A 207 -9.45 -15.16 16.75
N THR A 208 -10.23 -15.57 17.78
CA THR A 208 -11.68 -15.79 17.63
C THR A 208 -12.53 -14.66 18.20
N GLY A 209 -12.01 -13.91 19.16
CA GLY A 209 -12.79 -12.93 19.91
C GLY A 209 -13.72 -13.56 20.95
N GLU A 210 -13.60 -14.87 21.22
CA GLU A 210 -14.46 -15.58 22.17
C GLU A 210 -14.37 -14.97 23.57
N GLY A 211 -15.52 -14.61 24.14
CA GLY A 211 -15.61 -13.91 25.44
C GLY A 211 -15.36 -12.40 25.39
N ALA A 212 -14.99 -11.82 24.23
CA ALA A 212 -14.69 -10.39 24.06
C ALA A 212 -15.38 -9.82 22.84
N TRP A 213 -16.68 -9.50 22.96
CA TRP A 213 -17.53 -9.10 21.83
C TRP A 213 -17.00 -7.89 21.03
N VAL A 214 -16.40 -6.90 21.72
CA VAL A 214 -15.80 -5.72 21.05
C VAL A 214 -14.64 -6.16 20.14
N TRP A 215 -13.79 -7.07 20.66
CA TRP A 215 -12.69 -7.62 19.87
C TRP A 215 -13.19 -8.49 18.71
N ALA A 216 -14.22 -9.28 18.92
CA ALA A 216 -14.88 -10.06 17.87
C ALA A 216 -15.41 -9.16 16.73
N LEU A 217 -15.97 -7.97 17.05
CA LEU A 217 -16.38 -6.99 16.07
C LEU A 217 -15.18 -6.44 15.25
N VAL A 218 -14.07 -6.13 15.93
CA VAL A 218 -12.83 -5.69 15.28
C VAL A 218 -12.31 -6.76 14.31
N LEU A 219 -12.30 -8.04 14.73
CA LEU A 219 -11.93 -9.16 13.87
C LEU A 219 -12.89 -9.33 12.70
N GLY A 220 -14.19 -9.12 12.90
CA GLY A 220 -15.20 -9.14 11.83
C GLY A 220 -14.94 -8.06 10.76
N ILE A 221 -14.66 -6.83 11.18
CA ILE A 221 -14.29 -5.73 10.28
C ILE A 221 -12.98 -6.05 9.54
N MET A 222 -11.99 -6.59 10.23
CA MET A 222 -10.74 -7.05 9.64
C MET A 222 -11.02 -8.12 8.58
N GLY A 223 -11.79 -9.16 8.89
CA GLY A 223 -12.13 -10.22 7.95
C GLY A 223 -12.84 -9.69 6.71
N ALA A 224 -13.82 -8.80 6.88
CA ALA A 224 -14.54 -8.16 5.77
C ALA A 224 -13.65 -7.29 4.88
N SER A 225 -12.51 -6.81 5.38
CA SER A 225 -11.57 -6.00 4.62
C SER A 225 -10.59 -6.80 3.76
N ILE A 226 -10.41 -8.10 4.01
CA ILE A 226 -9.48 -8.95 3.24
C ILE A 226 -9.81 -8.98 1.74
N PRO A 227 -11.08 -9.16 1.30
CA PRO A 227 -11.44 -9.04 -0.10
C PRO A 227 -11.11 -7.67 -0.71
N LEU A 228 -11.26 -6.58 0.07
CA LEU A 228 -10.89 -5.23 -0.36
C LEU A 228 -9.39 -5.10 -0.57
N PHE A 229 -8.58 -5.64 0.34
CA PHE A 229 -7.12 -5.68 0.17
C PHE A 229 -6.70 -6.47 -1.06
N TRP A 230 -7.27 -7.64 -1.24
CA TRP A 230 -6.96 -8.49 -2.38
C TRP A 230 -7.33 -7.81 -3.70
N THR A 231 -8.55 -7.30 -3.83
CA THR A 231 -9.01 -6.64 -5.07
C THR A 231 -8.21 -5.38 -5.38
N THR A 232 -7.97 -4.52 -4.39
CA THR A 232 -7.16 -3.31 -4.59
C THR A 232 -5.71 -3.65 -4.90
N GLY A 233 -5.13 -4.67 -4.25
CA GLY A 233 -3.78 -5.16 -4.52
C GLY A 233 -3.63 -5.69 -5.95
N VAL A 234 -4.56 -6.52 -6.42
CA VAL A 234 -4.60 -7.04 -7.80
C VAL A 234 -4.73 -5.90 -8.82
N VAL A 235 -5.61 -4.93 -8.56
CA VAL A 235 -5.79 -3.76 -9.44
C VAL A 235 -4.49 -2.96 -9.54
N LEU A 236 -3.82 -2.69 -8.42
CA LEU A 236 -2.55 -1.95 -8.39
C LEU A 236 -1.44 -2.72 -9.12
N TRP A 237 -1.34 -4.02 -8.87
CA TRP A 237 -0.37 -4.88 -9.56
C TRP A 237 -0.62 -4.92 -11.07
N TRP A 238 -1.87 -5.03 -11.51
CA TRP A 238 -2.23 -5.03 -12.93
C TRP A 238 -1.96 -3.69 -13.59
N GLN A 239 -2.29 -2.57 -12.92
CA GLN A 239 -1.96 -1.22 -13.41
C GLN A 239 -0.44 -1.05 -13.57
N ALA A 240 0.36 -1.48 -12.60
CA ALA A 240 1.81 -1.43 -12.67
C ALA A 240 2.37 -2.28 -13.84
N ARG A 241 1.80 -3.46 -14.07
CA ARG A 241 2.21 -4.33 -15.17
C ARG A 241 1.86 -3.78 -16.55
N ARG A 242 0.69 -3.15 -16.69
CA ARG A 242 0.24 -2.52 -17.95
C ARG A 242 0.96 -1.22 -18.26
N SER A 243 1.57 -0.58 -17.29
CA SER A 243 2.31 0.67 -17.49
C SER A 243 3.67 0.49 -18.20
N ARG A 244 4.19 -0.74 -18.29
CA ARG A 244 5.43 -1.04 -19.03
C ARG A 244 5.12 -1.18 -20.51
N PRO A 245 5.53 -0.23 -21.37
CA PRO A 245 5.31 -0.35 -22.81
C PRO A 245 6.16 -1.48 -23.38
N ARG A 246 5.64 -2.15 -24.41
CA ARG A 246 6.44 -3.08 -25.20
C ARG A 246 7.41 -2.28 -26.07
N MET A 247 8.70 -2.64 -26.02
CA MET A 247 9.72 -2.05 -26.89
C MET A 247 9.67 -2.75 -28.25
N ALA A 248 9.28 -2.02 -29.29
CA ALA A 248 9.34 -2.53 -30.64
C ALA A 248 10.81 -2.67 -31.08
N ASN A 249 11.16 -3.75 -31.76
CA ASN A 249 12.53 -3.99 -32.26
C ASN A 249 13.61 -4.01 -31.15
N ASN A 250 13.26 -4.53 -29.95
CA ASN A 250 14.22 -4.67 -28.87
C ASN A 250 15.24 -5.76 -29.21
N SER A 251 16.48 -5.37 -29.46
CA SER A 251 17.56 -6.27 -29.86
C SER A 251 17.97 -7.18 -28.70
N PRO A 252 18.46 -8.40 -28.97
CA PRO A 252 19.09 -9.23 -27.94
C PRO A 252 20.26 -8.49 -27.28
N LEU A 253 20.45 -8.63 -25.97
CA LEU A 253 21.48 -7.92 -25.21
C LEU A 253 22.90 -8.11 -25.80
N ALA A 254 23.24 -9.34 -26.21
CA ALA A 254 24.57 -9.66 -26.75
C ALA A 254 24.89 -9.00 -28.10
N GLN A 255 23.87 -8.50 -28.80
CA GLN A 255 24.01 -7.87 -30.13
C GLN A 255 23.78 -6.36 -30.08
N ALA A 256 23.45 -5.82 -28.92
CA ALA A 256 23.09 -4.41 -28.80
C ALA A 256 24.32 -3.50 -28.85
N ASP A 257 24.21 -2.43 -29.62
CA ASP A 257 25.20 -1.33 -29.68
C ASP A 257 24.89 -0.29 -28.61
N SER A 258 23.60 -0.13 -28.27
CA SER A 258 23.07 0.82 -27.29
C SER A 258 22.17 0.14 -26.29
N LEU A 259 22.37 0.46 -25.02
CA LEU A 259 21.59 -0.06 -23.90
C LEU A 259 20.79 1.05 -23.23
N VAL A 260 19.52 0.79 -22.94
CA VAL A 260 18.65 1.70 -22.18
C VAL A 260 18.17 0.98 -20.93
N PHE A 261 18.68 1.38 -19.78
CA PHE A 261 18.27 0.86 -18.48
C PHE A 261 17.25 1.79 -17.83
N VAL A 262 16.18 1.23 -17.27
CA VAL A 262 15.06 2.01 -16.73
C VAL A 262 14.80 1.66 -15.28
N ALA A 263 14.87 2.66 -14.40
CA ALA A 263 14.43 2.58 -13.02
C ALA A 263 13.17 3.44 -12.83
N SER A 264 12.02 2.81 -12.57
CA SER A 264 10.72 3.47 -12.50
C SER A 264 9.77 2.75 -11.56
N GLU A 265 9.33 3.40 -10.47
CA GLU A 265 8.36 2.83 -9.55
C GLU A 265 6.93 2.83 -10.15
N GLY A 266 6.50 3.96 -10.67
CA GLY A 266 5.16 4.15 -11.25
C GLY A 266 5.03 3.84 -12.74
N GLY A 267 6.10 3.39 -13.39
CA GLY A 267 6.11 3.04 -14.82
C GLY A 267 6.19 4.22 -15.79
N THR A 268 6.17 5.47 -15.35
CA THR A 268 6.14 6.67 -16.21
C THR A 268 7.45 6.88 -16.98
N THR A 269 8.59 6.57 -16.37
CA THR A 269 9.92 6.67 -17.01
C THR A 269 10.05 5.78 -18.26
N TRP A 270 9.28 4.69 -18.33
CA TRP A 270 9.24 3.81 -19.49
C TRP A 270 8.75 4.49 -20.77
N GLY A 271 7.89 5.51 -20.67
CA GLY A 271 7.47 6.29 -21.83
C GLY A 271 8.63 7.08 -22.44
N PHE A 272 9.48 7.67 -21.62
CA PHE A 272 10.71 8.36 -22.05
C PHE A 272 11.72 7.38 -22.67
N ALA A 273 11.87 6.21 -22.03
CA ALA A 273 12.73 5.16 -22.56
C ALA A 273 12.24 4.65 -23.92
N GLN A 274 10.93 4.54 -24.12
CA GLN A 274 10.35 4.14 -25.41
C GLN A 274 10.64 5.17 -26.50
N ALA A 275 10.51 6.46 -26.21
CA ALA A 275 10.82 7.53 -27.16
C ALA A 275 12.31 7.54 -27.53
N LEU A 276 13.21 7.40 -26.53
CA LEU A 276 14.64 7.28 -26.77
C LEU A 276 14.97 6.04 -27.59
N HIS A 277 14.43 4.88 -27.21
CA HIS A 277 14.62 3.61 -27.92
C HIS A 277 14.23 3.74 -29.40
N ALA A 278 13.03 4.27 -29.67
CA ALA A 278 12.53 4.43 -31.02
C ALA A 278 13.44 5.38 -31.85
N ALA A 279 13.89 6.49 -31.27
CA ALA A 279 14.79 7.43 -31.93
C ALA A 279 16.15 6.81 -32.27
N LEU A 280 16.74 6.01 -31.35
CA LEU A 280 18.00 5.31 -31.58
C LEU A 280 17.85 4.21 -32.66
N VAL A 281 16.77 3.42 -32.61
CA VAL A 281 16.47 2.41 -33.61
C VAL A 281 16.31 3.06 -35.01
N ALA A 282 15.65 4.21 -35.09
CA ALA A 282 15.47 4.96 -36.36
C ALA A 282 16.79 5.41 -37.00
N THR A 283 17.87 5.54 -36.21
CA THR A 283 19.22 5.80 -36.73
C THR A 283 20.00 4.53 -37.10
N GLY A 284 19.38 3.36 -37.06
CA GLY A 284 19.99 2.07 -37.44
C GLY A 284 20.74 1.38 -36.30
N GLN A 285 20.68 1.88 -35.07
CA GLN A 285 21.32 1.25 -33.92
C GLN A 285 20.52 0.02 -33.41
N ARG A 286 21.24 -1.00 -32.96
CA ARG A 286 20.66 -2.15 -32.27
C ARG A 286 20.51 -1.82 -30.80
N VAL A 287 19.30 -1.55 -30.38
CA VAL A 287 18.99 -1.07 -29.03
C VAL A 287 18.40 -2.17 -28.17
N HIS A 288 18.93 -2.35 -26.95
CA HIS A 288 18.34 -3.19 -25.92
C HIS A 288 17.84 -2.34 -24.77
N THR A 289 16.54 -2.37 -24.52
CA THR A 289 15.91 -1.64 -23.40
C THR A 289 15.36 -2.62 -22.36
N THR A 290 15.78 -2.45 -21.11
CA THR A 290 15.38 -3.31 -20.01
C THR A 290 15.33 -2.55 -18.68
N ALA A 291 14.80 -3.19 -17.63
CA ALA A 291 14.81 -2.61 -16.29
C ALA A 291 16.23 -2.60 -15.70
N LEU A 292 16.54 -1.61 -14.87
CA LEU A 292 17.86 -1.42 -14.28
C LEU A 292 18.30 -2.58 -13.36
N GLU A 293 17.36 -3.36 -12.83
CA GLU A 293 17.66 -4.58 -12.06
C GLU A 293 18.43 -5.64 -12.87
N HIS A 294 18.33 -5.57 -14.21
CA HIS A 294 19.05 -6.46 -15.13
C HIS A 294 20.34 -5.83 -15.66
N TRP A 295 20.99 -5.00 -14.84
CA TRP A 295 22.23 -4.35 -15.23
C TRP A 295 23.27 -5.35 -15.71
N ARG A 296 23.59 -5.29 -16.98
CA ARG A 296 24.64 -6.04 -17.63
C ARG A 296 25.03 -5.34 -18.94
N VAL A 297 26.28 -4.95 -19.05
CA VAL A 297 26.82 -4.25 -20.24
C VAL A 297 27.77 -5.20 -20.96
N PRO A 298 27.41 -5.73 -22.15
CA PRO A 298 28.29 -6.57 -22.95
C PRO A 298 29.41 -5.73 -23.61
N PRO A 299 30.54 -6.34 -23.98
CA PRO A 299 31.64 -5.63 -24.66
C PRO A 299 31.24 -5.02 -26.01
N THR A 300 30.16 -5.48 -26.61
CA THR A 300 29.61 -4.96 -27.88
C THR A 300 28.94 -3.59 -27.74
N ALA A 301 28.51 -3.23 -26.53
CA ALA A 301 27.84 -1.97 -26.27
C ALA A 301 28.79 -0.78 -26.38
N ARG A 302 28.36 0.25 -27.08
CA ARG A 302 29.08 1.52 -27.24
C ARG A 302 28.50 2.62 -26.36
N GLN A 303 27.18 2.63 -26.16
CA GLN A 303 26.46 3.60 -25.36
C GLN A 303 25.55 2.93 -24.34
N VAL A 304 25.46 3.52 -23.15
CA VAL A 304 24.58 3.11 -22.06
C VAL A 304 23.82 4.33 -21.54
N TYR A 305 22.51 4.25 -21.60
CA TYR A 305 21.58 5.27 -21.11
C TYR A 305 20.88 4.75 -19.87
N VAL A 306 20.99 5.46 -18.76
CA VAL A 306 20.33 5.11 -17.50
C VAL A 306 19.25 6.16 -17.20
N LEU A 307 17.99 5.77 -17.31
CA LEU A 307 16.82 6.60 -17.04
C LEU A 307 16.31 6.25 -15.64
N ALA A 308 16.63 7.06 -14.64
CA ALA A 308 16.40 6.74 -13.24
C ALA A 308 15.43 7.70 -12.56
N ALA A 309 14.28 7.19 -12.12
CA ALA A 309 13.38 7.92 -11.24
C ALA A 309 13.81 7.79 -9.79
N THR A 310 13.75 8.90 -9.05
CA THR A 310 13.91 8.93 -7.59
C THR A 310 12.54 8.80 -6.95
N TYR A 311 12.43 7.96 -5.92
CA TYR A 311 11.19 7.69 -5.19
C TYR A 311 11.31 8.15 -3.73
N GLY A 312 10.21 8.66 -3.14
CA GLY A 312 10.19 9.11 -1.74
C GLY A 312 11.29 10.13 -1.44
N ASP A 313 11.97 9.97 -0.32
CA ASP A 313 13.04 10.86 0.17
C ASP A 313 14.41 10.48 -0.42
N GLY A 314 14.51 10.34 -1.74
CA GLY A 314 15.78 10.06 -2.42
C GLY A 314 16.04 8.57 -2.70
N GLN A 315 15.08 7.69 -2.47
CA GLN A 315 15.25 6.24 -2.58
C GLN A 315 15.19 5.73 -4.03
N PRO A 316 15.87 4.60 -4.34
CA PRO A 316 15.68 3.90 -5.60
C PRO A 316 14.25 3.32 -5.70
N PRO A 317 13.71 3.13 -6.91
CA PRO A 317 12.59 2.23 -7.14
C PRO A 317 12.87 0.83 -6.57
N ALA A 318 11.86 0.17 -6.00
CA ALA A 318 12.04 -1.09 -5.27
C ALA A 318 12.79 -2.18 -6.08
N HIS A 319 12.50 -2.29 -7.38
CA HIS A 319 13.16 -3.24 -8.28
C HIS A 319 14.62 -2.86 -8.60
N ALA A 320 15.01 -1.60 -8.42
CA ALA A 320 16.36 -1.11 -8.71
C ALA A 320 17.24 -0.94 -7.45
N ALA A 321 16.80 -1.40 -6.28
CA ALA A 321 17.50 -1.24 -5.01
C ALA A 321 18.92 -1.84 -4.99
N ARG A 322 19.17 -2.89 -5.78
CA ARG A 322 20.49 -3.55 -5.87
C ARG A 322 21.30 -3.13 -7.09
N ALA A 323 20.85 -2.15 -7.85
CA ALA A 323 21.51 -1.76 -9.11
C ALA A 323 22.89 -1.13 -8.85
N LEU A 324 23.06 -0.35 -7.80
CA LEU A 324 24.38 0.20 -7.40
C LEU A 324 25.39 -0.90 -7.15
N ASP A 325 25.02 -1.95 -6.41
CA ASP A 325 25.89 -3.11 -6.17
C ASP A 325 26.21 -3.88 -7.46
N ALA A 326 25.25 -3.97 -8.38
CA ALA A 326 25.47 -4.63 -9.67
C ALA A 326 26.42 -3.81 -10.57
N ILE A 327 26.29 -2.50 -10.57
CA ILE A 327 27.18 -1.57 -11.28
C ILE A 327 28.61 -1.72 -10.74
N THR A 328 28.80 -1.67 -9.41
CA THR A 328 30.14 -1.74 -8.79
C THR A 328 30.85 -3.09 -9.00
N ARG A 329 30.12 -4.16 -9.25
CA ARG A 329 30.71 -5.49 -9.50
C ARG A 329 31.08 -5.73 -10.96
N GLN A 330 30.55 -4.95 -11.89
CA GLN A 330 30.77 -5.17 -13.30
C GLN A 330 32.03 -4.45 -13.79
N PRO A 331 32.95 -5.13 -14.49
CA PRO A 331 34.10 -4.49 -15.13
C PRO A 331 33.65 -3.43 -16.14
N VAL A 332 34.42 -2.34 -16.24
CA VAL A 332 34.23 -1.29 -17.25
C VAL A 332 34.51 -1.84 -18.64
N THR A 333 33.56 -1.63 -19.57
CA THR A 333 33.68 -2.14 -20.95
C THR A 333 34.11 -1.09 -21.97
N GLY A 334 34.33 0.15 -21.55
CA GLY A 334 34.62 1.26 -22.46
C GLY A 334 33.39 1.90 -23.11
N ALA A 335 32.20 1.38 -22.85
CA ALA A 335 30.95 2.01 -23.27
C ALA A 335 30.78 3.38 -22.61
N GLN A 336 30.35 4.38 -23.39
CA GLN A 336 30.05 5.70 -22.85
C GLN A 336 28.68 5.68 -22.15
N VAL A 337 28.62 6.23 -20.93
CA VAL A 337 27.41 6.25 -20.12
C VAL A 337 26.82 7.66 -20.01
N THR A 338 25.52 7.75 -19.90
CA THR A 338 24.82 8.97 -19.51
C THR A 338 23.63 8.63 -18.62
N VAL A 339 23.42 9.43 -17.59
CA VAL A 339 22.34 9.26 -16.62
C VAL A 339 21.33 10.38 -16.78
N LEU A 340 20.07 10.03 -16.83
CA LEU A 340 18.95 10.96 -16.87
C LEU A 340 18.08 10.73 -15.63
N GLY A 341 18.07 11.71 -14.72
CA GLY A 341 17.32 11.65 -13.47
C GLY A 341 15.90 12.19 -13.62
N PHE A 342 14.93 11.50 -13.06
CA PHE A 342 13.54 11.96 -12.96
C PHE A 342 13.16 12.13 -11.50
N GLY A 343 12.67 13.31 -11.15
CA GLY A 343 12.27 13.61 -9.79
C GLY A 343 11.32 14.79 -9.71
N ASP A 344 11.04 15.22 -8.49
CA ASP A 344 10.26 16.42 -8.22
C ASP A 344 11.07 17.34 -7.30
N ARG A 345 11.30 18.59 -7.74
CA ARG A 345 12.04 19.63 -6.99
C ARG A 345 11.38 19.99 -5.65
N GLN A 346 10.14 19.57 -5.43
CA GLN A 346 9.46 19.75 -4.15
C GLN A 346 10.04 18.87 -3.02
N PHE A 347 10.81 17.85 -3.38
CA PHE A 347 11.47 16.97 -2.40
C PHE A 347 12.94 17.37 -2.25
N PRO A 348 13.46 17.45 -1.01
CA PRO A 348 14.85 17.83 -0.75
C PRO A 348 15.87 16.98 -1.50
N ALA A 349 15.59 15.70 -1.68
CA ALA A 349 16.43 14.73 -2.38
C ALA A 349 16.08 14.61 -3.87
N PHE A 350 15.91 15.74 -4.56
CA PHE A 350 15.57 15.81 -5.98
C PHE A 350 16.60 15.07 -6.84
N CYS A 351 16.19 13.98 -7.49
CA CYS A 351 17.01 13.11 -8.33
C CYS A 351 18.21 12.44 -7.63
N ALA A 352 18.22 12.34 -6.28
CA ALA A 352 19.36 11.82 -5.53
C ALA A 352 19.77 10.39 -5.94
N TYR A 353 18.81 9.53 -6.32
CA TYR A 353 19.16 8.20 -6.80
C TYR A 353 19.92 8.23 -8.14
N ALA A 354 19.55 9.12 -9.07
CA ALA A 354 20.27 9.30 -10.33
C ALA A 354 21.68 9.86 -10.10
N GLU A 355 21.84 10.77 -9.12
CA GLU A 355 23.15 11.28 -8.70
C GLU A 355 24.04 10.16 -8.13
N ALA A 356 23.48 9.29 -7.28
CA ALA A 356 24.21 8.16 -6.74
C ALA A 356 24.66 7.17 -7.84
N LEU A 357 23.82 6.95 -8.86
CA LEU A 357 24.17 6.12 -10.02
C LEU A 357 25.30 6.74 -10.85
N GLU A 358 25.22 8.05 -11.15
CA GLU A 358 26.29 8.76 -11.88
C GLU A 358 27.60 8.70 -11.11
N GLN A 359 27.57 9.01 -9.81
CA GLN A 359 28.75 8.95 -8.94
C GLN A 359 29.39 7.55 -8.93
N ALA A 360 28.58 6.48 -8.83
CA ALA A 360 29.07 5.11 -8.85
C ALA A 360 29.72 4.74 -10.19
N LEU A 361 29.13 5.17 -11.30
CA LEU A 361 29.66 4.95 -12.65
C LEU A 361 30.97 5.72 -12.86
N CYS A 362 31.01 7.00 -12.49
CA CYS A 362 32.23 7.82 -12.57
C CYS A 362 33.35 7.28 -11.68
N ALA A 363 33.05 6.87 -10.44
CA ALA A 363 34.05 6.31 -9.51
C ALA A 363 34.67 5.02 -10.03
N GLN A 364 33.98 4.25 -10.85
CA GLN A 364 34.51 3.07 -11.52
C GLN A 364 35.29 3.39 -12.81
N GLY A 365 35.25 4.61 -13.30
CA GLY A 365 35.94 5.02 -14.53
C GLY A 365 35.17 4.76 -15.81
N TRP A 366 33.82 4.65 -15.76
CA TRP A 366 33.02 4.60 -16.99
C TRP A 366 33.11 5.93 -17.72
N PRO A 367 33.40 5.94 -19.04
CA PRO A 367 33.44 7.18 -19.84
C PRO A 367 32.06 7.85 -19.86
N THR A 368 31.99 9.13 -19.53
CA THR A 368 30.74 9.90 -19.55
C THR A 368 30.48 10.47 -20.95
N LEU A 369 29.31 10.20 -21.53
CA LEU A 369 28.88 10.79 -22.80
C LEU A 369 28.32 12.20 -22.61
N LEU A 370 27.39 12.34 -21.64
CA LEU A 370 26.81 13.61 -21.21
C LEU A 370 26.71 13.60 -19.67
N PRO A 371 26.87 14.75 -19.01
CA PRO A 371 26.66 14.87 -17.58
C PRO A 371 25.18 14.61 -17.22
N LEU A 372 24.94 14.29 -15.95
CA LEU A 372 23.60 14.07 -15.42
C LEU A 372 22.67 15.25 -15.73
N GLU A 373 21.61 15.01 -16.45
CA GLU A 373 20.50 15.93 -16.59
C GLU A 373 19.34 15.49 -15.71
N ARG A 374 18.67 16.47 -15.07
CA ARG A 374 17.58 16.24 -14.12
C ARG A 374 16.26 16.73 -14.70
N ILE A 375 15.32 15.83 -14.88
CA ILE A 375 13.98 16.10 -15.42
C ILE A 375 13.00 16.31 -14.27
N HIS A 376 12.46 17.52 -14.16
CA HIS A 376 11.45 17.86 -13.18
C HIS A 376 10.06 17.41 -13.61
N GLN A 377 9.38 16.67 -12.73
CA GLN A 377 7.96 16.26 -12.91
C GLN A 377 7.64 15.72 -14.32
N GLN A 378 8.55 14.95 -14.93
CA GLN A 378 8.38 14.35 -16.25
C GLN A 378 8.22 15.38 -17.38
N SER A 379 8.94 16.49 -17.31
CA SER A 379 8.91 17.56 -18.31
C SER A 379 9.35 17.05 -19.68
N ALA A 380 8.43 17.00 -20.63
CA ALA A 380 8.73 16.66 -22.01
C ALA A 380 9.68 17.67 -22.67
N GLN A 381 9.67 18.92 -22.21
CA GLN A 381 10.54 19.99 -22.71
C GLN A 381 11.99 19.81 -22.25
N GLU A 382 12.21 19.50 -20.98
CA GLU A 382 13.54 19.21 -20.45
C GLU A 382 14.10 17.96 -21.15
N PHE A 383 13.27 16.94 -21.37
CA PHE A 383 13.65 15.75 -22.11
C PHE A 383 14.01 16.05 -23.58
N ALA A 384 13.23 16.87 -24.27
CA ALA A 384 13.54 17.28 -25.64
C ALA A 384 14.83 18.12 -25.71
N ARG A 385 15.11 18.97 -24.69
CA ARG A 385 16.38 19.70 -24.60
C ARG A 385 17.57 18.74 -24.46
N TRP A 386 17.47 17.78 -23.52
CA TRP A 386 18.46 16.72 -23.37
C TRP A 386 18.64 15.91 -24.66
N GLY A 387 17.56 15.55 -25.33
CA GLY A 387 17.59 14.84 -26.61
C GLY A 387 18.36 15.58 -27.70
N ARG A 388 18.28 16.92 -27.77
CA ARG A 388 19.10 17.72 -28.69
C ARG A 388 20.60 17.68 -28.32
N ALA A 389 20.91 17.79 -27.01
CA ALA A 389 22.30 17.67 -26.55
C ALA A 389 22.86 16.26 -26.86
N LEU A 390 22.06 15.22 -26.67
CA LEU A 390 22.43 13.85 -27.02
C LEU A 390 22.67 13.69 -28.54
N SER A 391 21.79 14.27 -29.36
CA SER A 391 21.93 14.28 -30.82
C SER A 391 23.26 14.90 -31.27
N GLN A 392 23.65 16.02 -30.66
CA GLN A 392 24.93 16.69 -30.92
C GLN A 392 26.12 15.86 -30.45
N ALA A 393 26.08 15.29 -29.24
CA ALA A 393 27.16 14.49 -28.69
C ALA A 393 27.44 13.21 -29.49
N LEU A 394 26.38 12.60 -30.03
CA LEU A 394 26.50 11.40 -30.88
C LEU A 394 26.81 11.71 -32.34
N GLY A 395 26.69 12.96 -32.80
CA GLY A 395 26.74 13.31 -34.22
C GLY A 395 25.60 12.71 -35.06
N LEU A 396 24.46 12.38 -34.42
CA LEU A 396 23.32 11.73 -35.04
C LEU A 396 22.10 12.66 -35.05
N ARG A 397 21.24 12.56 -36.04
CA ARG A 397 19.94 13.26 -36.04
C ARG A 397 18.91 12.44 -35.31
N LEU A 398 18.81 12.60 -33.97
CA LEU A 398 17.82 11.95 -33.17
C LEU A 398 16.51 12.77 -33.17
N GLN A 399 15.43 12.17 -33.62
CA GLN A 399 14.08 12.71 -33.46
C GLN A 399 13.40 12.03 -32.29
N ILE A 400 13.53 12.62 -31.08
CA ILE A 400 12.91 12.08 -29.87
C ILE A 400 11.53 12.70 -29.73
N ASP A 401 10.51 11.99 -30.17
CA ASP A 401 9.11 12.38 -29.97
C ASP A 401 8.54 11.70 -28.73
N TYR A 402 8.52 12.44 -27.63
CA TYR A 402 7.88 12.02 -26.39
C TYR A 402 6.57 12.77 -26.20
N GLN A 403 5.47 12.04 -26.31
CA GLN A 403 4.14 12.56 -26.03
C GLN A 403 3.71 12.09 -24.61
N PRO A 404 3.58 13.01 -23.64
CA PRO A 404 3.11 12.65 -22.32
C PRO A 404 1.67 12.13 -22.42
N ARG A 405 1.36 11.06 -21.67
CA ARG A 405 -0.03 10.62 -21.51
C ARG A 405 -0.75 11.67 -20.68
N LEU A 406 -1.56 12.48 -21.34
CA LEU A 406 -2.36 13.49 -20.68
C LEU A 406 -3.46 12.85 -19.82
N PRO A 407 -3.73 13.39 -18.64
CA PRO A 407 -4.95 13.07 -17.89
C PRO A 407 -6.18 13.40 -18.74
N ARG A 408 -7.33 12.86 -18.36
CA ARG A 408 -8.60 13.23 -19.00
C ARG A 408 -8.82 14.73 -18.87
N THR A 409 -8.99 15.40 -19.99
CA THR A 409 -9.33 16.82 -20.05
C THR A 409 -10.82 17.02 -19.80
N VAL A 410 -11.17 18.21 -19.33
CA VAL A 410 -12.55 18.63 -19.07
C VAL A 410 -12.79 19.92 -19.83
N ALA A 411 -13.89 20.00 -20.58
CA ALA A 411 -14.26 21.23 -21.27
C ALA A 411 -14.63 22.31 -20.24
N LEU A 412 -13.91 23.43 -20.25
CA LEU A 412 -14.20 24.61 -19.43
C LEU A 412 -14.53 25.78 -20.34
N THR A 413 -15.64 26.48 -20.05
CA THR A 413 -16.06 27.68 -20.80
C THR A 413 -15.48 28.91 -20.12
N LEU A 414 -14.83 29.81 -20.89
CA LEU A 414 -14.36 31.10 -20.41
C LEU A 414 -15.58 31.97 -20.05
N ALA A 415 -15.74 32.26 -18.77
CA ALA A 415 -16.87 33.06 -18.27
C ALA A 415 -16.56 34.55 -18.21
N ALA A 416 -15.29 34.90 -17.87
CA ALA A 416 -14.86 36.28 -17.76
C ALA A 416 -13.37 36.42 -18.07
N ARG A 417 -12.99 37.60 -18.53
CA ARG A 417 -11.62 37.96 -18.85
C ARG A 417 -11.33 39.38 -18.40
N GLN A 418 -10.14 39.60 -17.87
CA GLN A 418 -9.64 40.92 -17.50
C GLN A 418 -8.22 41.07 -18.04
N ASP A 419 -8.03 42.05 -18.92
CA ASP A 419 -6.74 42.32 -19.55
C ASP A 419 -5.98 43.40 -18.80
N PHE A 420 -4.67 43.22 -18.71
CA PHE A 420 -3.72 44.19 -18.16
C PHE A 420 -2.73 44.52 -19.28
N PRO A 421 -2.75 45.79 -19.76
CA PRO A 421 -1.78 46.23 -20.75
C PRO A 421 -0.38 46.18 -20.14
N GLY A 422 0.58 45.63 -20.89
CA GLY A 422 1.97 45.59 -20.45
C GLY A 422 2.56 46.99 -20.43
N GLY A 423 2.86 47.53 -19.25
CA GLY A 423 3.59 48.79 -19.12
C GLY A 423 5.04 48.63 -19.64
N ALA A 424 5.98 48.39 -18.72
CA ALA A 424 7.37 48.02 -19.07
C ALA A 424 7.56 46.53 -19.39
N GLY A 425 6.52 45.69 -19.43
CA GLY A 425 6.56 44.26 -19.62
C GLY A 425 5.48 43.73 -20.60
N GLU A 426 5.47 42.43 -20.83
CA GLU A 426 4.48 41.78 -21.71
C GLU A 426 3.06 41.83 -21.10
N PRO A 427 2.00 41.98 -21.94
CA PRO A 427 0.61 42.01 -21.49
C PRO A 427 0.24 40.75 -20.69
N ALA A 428 -0.63 40.91 -19.70
CA ALA A 428 -1.18 39.77 -18.93
C ALA A 428 -2.71 39.80 -18.97
N ALA A 429 -3.32 38.63 -18.73
CA ALA A 429 -4.76 38.51 -18.61
C ALA A 429 -5.13 37.58 -17.47
N ILE A 430 -6.15 37.92 -16.70
CA ILE A 430 -6.84 37.00 -15.79
C ILE A 430 -7.99 36.36 -16.57
N LEU A 431 -7.97 35.05 -16.63
CA LEU A 431 -8.98 34.23 -17.31
C LEU A 431 -9.75 33.44 -16.26
N ARG A 432 -11.06 33.63 -16.23
CA ARG A 432 -11.96 32.95 -15.32
C ARG A 432 -12.88 32.01 -16.11
N PHE A 433 -12.77 30.72 -15.84
CA PHE A 433 -13.60 29.69 -16.47
C PHE A 433 -14.71 29.25 -15.52
N ALA A 434 -15.87 28.95 -16.06
CA ALA A 434 -16.97 28.39 -15.32
C ALA A 434 -16.62 26.98 -14.79
N LEU A 435 -16.95 26.70 -13.52
CA LEU A 435 -16.72 25.38 -12.94
C LEU A 435 -17.78 24.40 -13.49
N PRO A 436 -17.39 23.28 -14.11
CA PRO A 436 -18.34 22.31 -14.60
C PRO A 436 -18.97 21.54 -13.43
N ALA A 437 -20.21 21.11 -13.58
CA ALA A 437 -20.93 20.36 -12.55
C ALA A 437 -20.25 19.01 -12.21
N ARG A 438 -19.50 18.45 -13.14
CA ARG A 438 -18.76 17.17 -12.97
C ARG A 438 -17.48 17.17 -13.82
N GLY A 439 -16.51 16.36 -13.42
CA GLY A 439 -15.34 16.03 -14.23
C GLY A 439 -14.03 16.66 -13.76
N LEU A 440 -14.04 17.80 -13.07
CA LEU A 440 -12.83 18.38 -12.49
C LEU A 440 -12.68 17.91 -11.04
N PRO A 441 -11.52 17.31 -10.64
CA PRO A 441 -11.23 17.00 -9.25
C PRO A 441 -11.24 18.26 -8.37
N ARG A 442 -11.42 18.10 -7.05
CA ARG A 442 -11.24 19.20 -6.12
C ARG A 442 -9.83 19.77 -6.24
N PHE A 443 -9.72 21.08 -6.27
CA PHE A 443 -8.46 21.82 -6.39
C PHE A 443 -8.43 22.98 -5.38
N ALA A 444 -7.23 23.44 -5.07
CA ALA A 444 -6.97 24.58 -4.22
C ALA A 444 -6.19 25.65 -5.00
N ALA A 445 -6.19 26.88 -4.50
CA ALA A 445 -5.29 27.91 -4.98
C ALA A 445 -3.84 27.41 -4.88
N GLY A 446 -3.01 27.73 -5.89
CA GLY A 446 -1.65 27.21 -6.01
C GLY A 446 -1.53 25.85 -6.69
N ASP A 447 -2.61 25.06 -6.83
CA ASP A 447 -2.59 23.90 -7.71
C ASP A 447 -2.35 24.30 -9.17
N LEU A 448 -1.97 23.34 -9.99
CA LEU A 448 -1.69 23.58 -11.42
C LEU A 448 -2.86 23.15 -12.29
N ILE A 449 -3.12 23.94 -13.32
CA ILE A 449 -3.97 23.56 -14.44
C ILE A 449 -3.11 23.38 -15.69
N GLY A 450 -3.18 22.21 -16.32
CA GLY A 450 -2.52 21.92 -17.57
C GLY A 450 -3.42 22.26 -18.75
N ILE A 451 -2.93 23.04 -19.70
CA ILE A 451 -3.65 23.42 -20.90
C ILE A 451 -2.84 23.00 -22.12
N VAL A 452 -3.49 22.30 -23.04
CA VAL A 452 -2.91 21.90 -24.32
C VAL A 452 -3.48 22.80 -25.40
N ALA A 453 -2.62 23.64 -26.00
CA ALA A 453 -3.04 24.47 -27.10
C ALA A 453 -3.31 23.61 -28.38
N PRO A 454 -4.22 24.03 -29.27
CA PRO A 454 -4.48 23.35 -30.52
C PRO A 454 -3.20 23.05 -31.30
N GLY A 455 -3.07 21.84 -31.83
CA GLY A 455 -1.89 21.40 -32.56
C GLY A 455 -0.65 21.10 -31.70
N GLN A 456 -0.73 21.19 -30.40
CA GLN A 456 0.37 20.88 -29.49
C GLN A 456 0.11 19.54 -28.74
N ALA A 457 1.17 18.76 -28.51
CA ALA A 457 1.10 17.52 -27.74
C ALA A 457 1.50 17.75 -26.26
N VAL A 458 2.16 18.87 -25.96
CA VAL A 458 2.74 19.13 -24.64
C VAL A 458 1.95 20.21 -23.90
N PRO A 459 1.41 19.92 -22.69
CA PRO A 459 0.67 20.90 -21.93
C PRO A 459 1.58 21.99 -21.39
N ARG A 460 1.01 23.17 -21.19
CA ARG A 460 1.57 24.25 -20.38
C ARG A 460 0.81 24.32 -19.05
N TYR A 461 1.55 24.50 -17.97
CA TYR A 461 0.97 24.55 -16.63
C TYR A 461 0.87 26.00 -16.15
N TYR A 462 -0.27 26.33 -15.59
CA TYR A 462 -0.56 27.61 -14.96
C TYR A 462 -1.00 27.38 -13.51
N SER A 463 -0.55 28.23 -12.59
CA SER A 463 -0.98 28.18 -11.21
C SER A 463 -2.42 28.68 -11.07
N LEU A 464 -3.23 27.97 -10.31
CA LEU A 464 -4.61 28.36 -10.03
C LEU A 464 -4.66 29.51 -9.03
N ALA A 465 -5.38 30.56 -9.41
CA ALA A 465 -5.71 31.71 -8.58
C ALA A 465 -7.01 31.51 -7.78
N SER A 466 -7.63 30.33 -7.86
CA SER A 466 -8.88 29.99 -7.19
C SER A 466 -8.86 28.58 -6.63
N GLY A 467 -9.78 28.28 -5.71
CA GLY A 467 -10.09 26.95 -5.22
C GLY A 467 -11.49 26.47 -5.65
N THR A 468 -11.78 25.20 -5.42
CA THR A 468 -13.11 24.62 -5.74
C THR A 468 -14.27 25.35 -5.05
N ARG A 469 -14.02 25.97 -3.87
CA ARG A 469 -15.04 26.71 -3.11
C ARG A 469 -15.44 28.02 -3.76
N ASP A 470 -14.56 28.60 -4.61
CA ASP A 470 -14.82 29.86 -5.31
C ASP A 470 -15.87 29.70 -6.43
N GLY A 471 -16.19 28.47 -6.85
CA GLY A 471 -17.17 28.18 -7.89
C GLY A 471 -16.69 28.46 -9.33
N PHE A 472 -15.40 28.77 -9.51
CA PHE A 472 -14.77 29.00 -10.81
C PHE A 472 -13.30 28.58 -10.80
N VAL A 473 -12.74 28.44 -12.02
CA VAL A 473 -11.31 28.19 -12.25
C VAL A 473 -10.69 29.47 -12.76
N GLU A 474 -9.69 30.02 -12.05
CA GLU A 474 -9.04 31.29 -12.42
C GLU A 474 -7.54 31.10 -12.59
N ILE A 475 -7.00 31.68 -13.66
CA ILE A 475 -5.56 31.71 -13.95
C ILE A 475 -5.13 33.11 -14.39
N CYS A 476 -3.87 33.47 -14.11
CA CYS A 476 -3.22 34.66 -14.65
C CYS A 476 -2.20 34.23 -15.72
N VAL A 477 -2.31 34.78 -16.91
CA VAL A 477 -1.50 34.41 -18.07
C VAL A 477 -0.76 35.62 -18.62
N ARG A 478 0.58 35.59 -18.60
CA ARG A 478 1.40 36.58 -19.33
C ARG A 478 1.50 36.15 -20.79
N ARG A 479 1.31 37.05 -21.71
CA ARG A 479 1.51 36.84 -23.14
C ARG A 479 3.01 36.77 -23.44
N MET A 480 3.47 35.62 -23.93
CA MET A 480 4.88 35.42 -24.27
C MET A 480 5.07 35.59 -25.81
N PRO A 481 6.03 36.41 -26.24
CA PRO A 481 6.37 36.49 -27.66
C PRO A 481 6.71 35.10 -28.23
N GLY A 482 6.05 34.69 -29.33
CA GLY A 482 6.21 33.35 -29.92
C GLY A 482 5.65 32.19 -29.07
N GLY A 483 5.05 32.45 -27.93
CA GLY A 483 4.48 31.41 -27.06
C GLY A 483 3.14 30.90 -27.59
N VAL A 484 3.06 29.67 -28.07
CA VAL A 484 1.83 29.10 -28.67
C VAL A 484 0.66 29.08 -27.67
N CYS A 485 0.86 28.53 -26.48
CA CYS A 485 -0.22 28.38 -25.49
C CYS A 485 -0.65 29.72 -24.88
N SER A 486 0.29 30.60 -24.54
CA SER A 486 -0.05 31.93 -24.00
C SER A 486 -0.81 32.79 -25.03
N ASN A 487 -0.40 32.77 -26.30
CA ASN A 487 -1.11 33.49 -27.36
C ASN A 487 -2.50 32.89 -27.63
N HIS A 488 -2.64 31.55 -27.58
CA HIS A 488 -3.93 30.89 -27.70
C HIS A 488 -4.87 31.34 -26.56
N LEU A 489 -4.40 31.35 -25.29
CA LEU A 489 -5.19 31.79 -24.15
C LEU A 489 -5.56 33.28 -24.24
N HIS A 490 -4.67 34.12 -24.73
CA HIS A 490 -4.95 35.54 -24.99
C HIS A 490 -5.92 35.78 -26.14
N ALA A 491 -6.12 34.81 -27.04
CA ALA A 491 -7.10 34.89 -28.13
C ALA A 491 -8.53 34.50 -27.70
N LEU A 492 -8.68 33.77 -26.56
CA LEU A 492 -9.99 33.33 -26.07
C LEU A 492 -10.88 34.51 -25.69
N GLN A 493 -12.15 34.41 -26.06
CA GLN A 493 -13.21 35.35 -25.67
C GLN A 493 -14.20 34.67 -24.73
N PRO A 494 -14.94 35.43 -23.90
CA PRO A 494 -16.04 34.88 -23.09
C PRO A 494 -17.00 34.05 -23.98
N GLY A 495 -17.27 32.82 -23.55
CA GLY A 495 -18.04 31.82 -24.31
C GLY A 495 -17.19 30.75 -24.99
N ASP A 496 -15.90 31.00 -25.23
CA ASP A 496 -14.99 30.01 -25.81
C ASP A 496 -14.70 28.88 -24.81
N THR A 497 -14.37 27.70 -25.33
CA THR A 497 -14.08 26.52 -24.54
C THR A 497 -12.61 26.10 -24.66
N GLY A 498 -12.00 25.80 -23.51
CA GLY A 498 -10.70 25.15 -23.41
C GLY A 498 -10.83 23.72 -22.87
N GLN A 499 -9.84 22.90 -23.08
CA GLN A 499 -9.79 21.52 -22.55
C GLN A 499 -8.62 21.35 -21.57
N PRO A 500 -8.68 21.92 -20.38
CA PRO A 500 -7.65 21.73 -19.37
C PRO A 500 -7.85 20.45 -18.56
N PHE A 501 -6.83 20.14 -17.74
CA PHE A 501 -6.87 19.17 -16.65
C PHE A 501 -6.19 19.73 -15.42
N SER A 502 -6.69 19.40 -14.22
CA SER A 502 -6.07 19.84 -12.99
C SER A 502 -4.95 18.90 -12.54
N ARG A 503 -3.91 19.48 -11.92
CA ARG A 503 -2.80 18.76 -11.30
C ARG A 503 -2.53 19.33 -9.93
N PRO A 504 -2.64 18.55 -8.83
CA PRO A 504 -2.30 19.04 -7.50
C PRO A 504 -0.84 19.48 -7.41
N SER A 505 -0.58 20.61 -6.74
CA SER A 505 0.76 21.14 -6.47
C SER A 505 0.94 21.38 -4.97
N PRO A 506 1.29 20.36 -4.19
CA PRO A 506 1.35 20.43 -2.74
C PRO A 506 2.32 21.48 -2.18
N ALA A 507 3.39 21.78 -2.91
CA ALA A 507 4.39 22.77 -2.48
C ALA A 507 3.95 24.21 -2.70
N SER A 508 2.89 24.44 -3.48
CA SER A 508 2.34 25.77 -3.74
C SER A 508 1.14 26.10 -2.85
N GLY A 509 0.80 25.25 -1.89
CA GLY A 509 -0.29 25.47 -0.93
C GLY A 509 0.21 26.17 0.34
N LEU A 510 -0.71 26.82 1.08
CA LEU A 510 -0.43 27.29 2.42
C LEU A 510 -0.11 26.11 3.36
N PRO A 511 0.78 26.29 4.36
CA PRO A 511 1.00 25.31 5.40
C PRO A 511 -0.32 24.92 6.09
N ALA A 512 -0.46 23.63 6.42
CA ALA A 512 -1.67 23.13 7.10
C ALA A 512 -1.71 23.48 8.59
N ASP A 513 -0.59 23.96 9.15
CA ASP A 513 -0.44 24.47 10.50
C ASP A 513 -0.68 25.98 10.51
N HIS A 514 -0.94 26.56 11.67
CA HIS A 514 -1.18 27.99 11.85
C HIS A 514 0.12 28.81 11.82
N THR A 515 1.16 28.35 11.12
CA THR A 515 2.41 29.08 10.96
C THR A 515 2.15 30.40 10.20
N PRO A 516 2.57 31.56 10.72
CA PRO A 516 2.45 32.83 10.01
C PRO A 516 3.22 32.78 8.69
N VAL A 517 2.56 33.10 7.59
CA VAL A 517 3.16 33.07 6.25
C VAL A 517 3.15 34.48 5.69
N LEU A 518 4.30 34.99 5.26
CA LEU A 518 4.42 36.20 4.47
C LEU A 518 4.52 35.84 2.99
N PRO A 519 3.41 35.93 2.22
CA PRO A 519 3.47 35.64 0.80
C PRO A 519 4.09 36.81 0.03
N VAL A 520 5.09 36.51 -0.81
CA VAL A 520 5.74 37.48 -1.69
C VAL A 520 5.68 36.97 -3.12
N ALA A 521 5.17 37.76 -4.04
CA ALA A 521 5.14 37.41 -5.46
C ALA A 521 5.33 38.61 -6.36
N ALA A 522 5.69 38.37 -7.62
CA ALA A 522 5.80 39.38 -8.65
C ALA A 522 5.17 38.88 -9.96
N GLY A 523 4.48 39.75 -10.66
CA GLY A 523 3.85 39.47 -11.96
C GLY A 523 2.81 38.34 -11.86
N THR A 524 2.82 37.40 -12.82
CA THR A 524 1.84 36.30 -12.81
C THR A 524 2.01 35.30 -11.66
N GLY A 525 3.10 35.40 -10.88
CA GLY A 525 3.27 34.64 -9.62
C GLY A 525 2.31 35.08 -8.52
N GLU A 526 1.63 36.25 -8.66
CA GLU A 526 0.58 36.72 -7.72
C GLU A 526 -0.70 35.87 -7.80
N ALA A 527 -0.92 35.12 -8.88
CA ALA A 527 -2.15 34.37 -9.07
C ALA A 527 -2.50 33.41 -7.90
N PRO A 528 -1.59 32.58 -7.37
CA PRO A 528 -1.87 31.76 -6.19
C PRO A 528 -2.22 32.59 -4.95
N LEU A 529 -1.55 33.73 -4.77
CA LEU A 529 -1.73 34.58 -3.60
C LEU A 529 -3.14 35.18 -3.55
N ALA A 530 -3.66 35.65 -4.70
CA ALA A 530 -5.04 36.12 -4.80
C ALA A 530 -6.05 35.04 -4.36
N GLY A 531 -5.78 33.78 -4.70
CA GLY A 531 -6.58 32.65 -4.26
C GLY A 531 -6.44 32.32 -2.78
N PHE A 532 -5.25 32.50 -2.19
CA PHE A 532 -5.02 32.28 -0.74
C PHE A 532 -5.72 33.37 0.11
N ILE A 533 -5.71 34.62 -0.35
CA ILE A 533 -6.40 35.71 0.35
C ILE A 533 -7.92 35.53 0.32
N ARG A 534 -8.44 34.91 -0.75
CA ARG A 534 -9.87 34.67 -0.94
C ARG A 534 -10.40 33.46 -0.13
N ASN A 535 -9.57 32.50 0.18
CA ASN A 535 -9.90 31.24 0.87
C ASN A 535 -9.27 31.11 2.25
#